data_d676f0e709d81c1c92683a9548a9d00a
#
_entry.id   d676f0e709d81c1c92683a9548a9d00a
#
_cell.length_a   1.000
_cell.length_b   1.000
_cell.length_c   1.000
_cell.angle_alpha   90.00
_cell.angle_beta   90.00
_cell.angle_gamma   90.00
#
_symmetry.space_group_name_H-M   'P 1'
#
loop_
_entity.id
_entity.type
_entity.pdbx_description
1 polymer ?
#
loop_
_entity_poly.entity_id
_entity_poly.type
_entity_poly.pdbx_seq_one_letter_code
_entity_poly.pdbx_strand_id
1 'polypeptide(L)'
;VVWPVEGTSAVPDGAAILAGCAHEENAQAFIRFILSEDVQRRVQTEYARESVLTSLCGDVQEDELCAYDIEWAASHQKDILTRWQTLMQEDAP
;
A
#
# COMPACT_ATOMS: atom_id res chain seq x y z
N VAL A 1 16.14 -0.13 8.67
CA VAL A 1 14.70 0.07 8.91
C VAL A 1 14.44 -0.17 10.39
N VAL A 2 13.70 0.70 11.04
CA VAL A 2 13.29 0.55 12.44
C VAL A 2 11.80 0.21 12.43
N TRP A 3 11.45 -0.92 13.02
CA TRP A 3 10.06 -1.32 13.22
C TRP A 3 9.59 -0.82 14.58
N PRO A 4 8.48 -0.07 14.65
CA PRO A 4 7.91 0.34 15.93
C PRO A 4 7.44 -0.87 16.74
N VAL A 5 7.66 -0.84 18.05
CA VAL A 5 7.21 -1.92 18.96
C VAL A 5 5.67 -2.00 18.99
N GLU A 6 5.01 -0.86 18.76
CA GLU A 6 3.56 -0.73 18.71
C GLU A 6 2.94 -1.32 17.43
N GLY A 7 3.77 -1.73 16.48
CA GLY A 7 3.35 -2.20 15.16
C GLY A 7 3.34 -1.09 14.10
N THR A 8 3.06 -1.47 12.88
CA THR A 8 2.94 -0.57 11.73
C THR A 8 1.67 -0.87 10.94
N SER A 9 1.29 -0.01 10.02
CA SER A 9 0.17 -0.25 9.11
C SER A 9 0.66 -0.65 7.71
N ALA A 10 -0.07 -1.53 7.05
CA ALA A 10 0.10 -1.82 5.63
C ALA A 10 -1.02 -1.17 4.83
N VAL A 11 -0.66 -0.43 3.78
CA VAL A 11 -1.63 0.16 2.85
C VAL A 11 -1.45 -0.55 1.51
N PRO A 12 -2.46 -1.30 1.04
CA PRO A 12 -2.37 -1.99 -0.24
C PRO A 12 -2.44 -1.02 -1.41
N ASP A 13 -1.57 -1.21 -2.40
CA ASP A 13 -1.74 -0.63 -3.71
C ASP A 13 -2.77 -1.46 -4.50
N GLY A 14 -3.67 -0.81 -5.21
CA GLY A 14 -4.72 -1.47 -5.97
C GLY A 14 -4.68 -1.13 -7.45
N ALA A 15 -5.12 -2.09 -8.26
CA ALA A 15 -5.39 -1.87 -9.67
C ALA A 15 -6.75 -2.44 -10.04
N ALA A 16 -7.51 -1.74 -10.88
CA ALA A 16 -8.83 -2.16 -11.29
C ALA A 16 -9.07 -1.89 -12.78
N ILE A 17 -9.92 -2.70 -13.39
CA ILE A 17 -10.39 -2.50 -14.76
C ILE A 17 -11.67 -1.67 -14.71
N LEU A 18 -11.69 -0.56 -15.45
CA LEU A 18 -12.88 0.27 -15.55
C LEU A 18 -13.96 -0.44 -16.37
N ALA A 19 -15.18 -0.44 -15.87
CA ALA A 19 -16.33 -0.97 -16.60
C ALA A 19 -16.51 -0.23 -17.94
N GLY A 20 -16.67 -0.98 -19.03
CA GLY A 20 -16.83 -0.41 -20.36
C GLY A 20 -15.56 0.15 -20.99
N CYS A 21 -14.36 -0.21 -20.48
CA CYS A 21 -13.12 0.18 -21.14
C CYS A 21 -13.02 -0.43 -22.55
N ALA A 22 -12.44 0.34 -23.50
CA ALA A 22 -12.37 -0.05 -24.91
C ALA A 22 -11.47 -1.27 -25.19
N HIS A 23 -10.57 -1.59 -24.27
CA HIS A 23 -9.55 -2.65 -24.43
C HIS A 23 -9.50 -3.55 -23.20
N GLU A 24 -10.62 -4.17 -22.85
CA GLU A 24 -10.74 -4.99 -21.64
C GLU A 24 -9.75 -6.15 -21.60
N GLU A 25 -9.56 -6.84 -22.75
CA GLU A 25 -8.61 -7.96 -22.84
C GLU A 25 -7.16 -7.53 -22.52
N ASN A 26 -6.76 -6.35 -23.01
CA ASN A 26 -5.44 -5.79 -22.73
C ASN A 26 -5.31 -5.40 -21.24
N ALA A 27 -6.36 -4.82 -20.68
CA ALA A 27 -6.40 -4.50 -19.25
C ALA A 27 -6.29 -5.76 -18.38
N GLN A 28 -7.02 -6.82 -18.73
CA GLN A 28 -6.90 -8.11 -18.05
C GLN A 28 -5.50 -8.73 -18.20
N ALA A 29 -4.90 -8.63 -19.39
CA ALA A 29 -3.54 -9.12 -19.63
C ALA A 29 -2.53 -8.36 -18.75
N PHE A 30 -2.70 -7.03 -18.61
CA PHE A 30 -1.87 -6.21 -17.73
C PHE A 30 -2.01 -6.61 -16.25
N ILE A 31 -3.23 -6.80 -15.77
CA ILE A 31 -3.44 -7.26 -14.38
C ILE A 31 -2.78 -8.63 -14.16
N ARG A 32 -2.94 -9.57 -15.08
CA ARG A 32 -2.25 -10.87 -14.99
C ARG A 32 -0.73 -10.73 -14.99
N PHE A 33 -0.19 -9.80 -15.78
CA PHE A 33 1.24 -9.53 -15.84
C PHE A 33 1.75 -8.98 -14.50
N ILE A 34 1.13 -7.95 -13.94
CA ILE A 34 1.59 -7.38 -12.66
C ILE A 34 1.45 -8.35 -11.48
N LEU A 35 0.51 -9.31 -11.57
CA LEU A 35 0.34 -10.36 -10.56
C LEU A 35 1.18 -11.62 -10.84
N SER A 36 1.98 -11.64 -11.90
CA SER A 36 2.87 -12.78 -12.16
C SER A 36 3.97 -12.85 -11.10
N GLU A 37 4.42 -14.07 -10.80
CA GLU A 37 5.44 -14.29 -9.77
C GLU A 37 6.74 -13.56 -10.08
N ASP A 38 7.17 -13.54 -11.34
CA ASP A 38 8.39 -12.84 -11.76
C ASP A 38 8.33 -11.35 -11.48
N VAL A 39 7.21 -10.68 -11.80
CA VAL A 39 7.02 -9.26 -11.55
C VAL A 39 6.93 -8.99 -10.05
N GLN A 40 6.18 -9.78 -9.31
CA GLN A 40 6.04 -9.62 -7.86
C GLN A 40 7.36 -9.85 -7.13
N ARG A 41 8.18 -10.80 -7.57
CA ARG A 41 9.53 -11.02 -7.04
C ARG A 41 10.44 -9.81 -7.29
N ARG A 42 10.37 -9.20 -8.47
CA ARG A 42 11.12 -7.96 -8.77
C ARG A 42 10.66 -6.79 -7.93
N VAL A 43 9.35 -6.68 -7.70
CA VAL A 43 8.77 -5.64 -6.82
C VAL A 43 9.35 -5.74 -5.41
N GLN A 44 9.50 -6.94 -4.88
CA GLN A 44 10.13 -7.15 -3.57
C GLN A 44 11.63 -6.83 -3.57
N THR A 45 12.37 -7.33 -4.56
CA THR A 45 13.84 -7.25 -4.55
C THR A 45 14.38 -5.89 -4.96
N GLU A 46 13.73 -5.23 -5.93
CA GLU A 46 14.22 -3.97 -6.49
C GLU A 46 13.57 -2.73 -5.85
N TYR A 47 12.33 -2.87 -5.35
CA TYR A 47 11.55 -1.74 -4.83
C TYR A 47 11.19 -1.87 -3.35
N ALA A 48 11.65 -2.92 -2.68
CA ALA A 48 11.40 -3.19 -1.25
C ALA A 48 9.92 -3.08 -0.87
N ARG A 49 9.02 -3.60 -1.72
CA ARG A 49 7.58 -3.65 -1.49
C ARG A 49 7.14 -5.08 -1.24
N GLU A 50 6.19 -5.27 -0.35
CA GLU A 50 5.62 -6.59 -0.11
C GLU A 50 4.76 -7.07 -1.29
N SER A 51 4.83 -8.38 -1.57
CA SER A 51 4.02 -9.01 -2.60
C SER A 51 2.62 -9.34 -2.08
N VAL A 52 1.63 -9.32 -2.98
CA VAL A 52 0.28 -9.83 -2.69
C VAL A 52 0.15 -11.34 -2.91
N LEU A 53 1.17 -11.98 -3.48
CA LEU A 53 1.19 -13.44 -3.69
C LEU A 53 1.61 -14.14 -2.41
N THR A 54 0.77 -15.05 -1.92
CA THR A 54 1.06 -15.84 -0.71
C THR A 54 2.34 -16.66 -0.81
N SER A 55 2.72 -17.08 -2.03
CA SER A 55 3.98 -17.79 -2.30
C SER A 55 5.24 -16.93 -2.10
N LEU A 56 5.10 -15.63 -2.12
CA LEU A 56 6.17 -14.65 -1.98
C LEU A 56 6.05 -13.80 -0.71
N CYS A 57 4.89 -13.84 -0.04
CA CYS A 57 4.75 -13.21 1.26
C CYS A 57 5.71 -13.92 2.21
N GLY A 58 6.67 -13.16 2.76
CA GLY A 58 7.41 -13.60 3.93
C GLY A 58 6.46 -13.77 5.11
N ASP A 59 6.95 -14.35 6.20
CA ASP A 59 6.22 -14.41 7.47
C ASP A 59 6.08 -12.99 8.05
N VAL A 60 5.25 -12.15 7.38
CA VAL A 60 4.78 -10.93 8.03
C VAL A 60 3.91 -11.40 9.17
N GLN A 61 4.39 -11.23 10.38
CA GLN A 61 3.62 -11.57 11.56
C GLN A 61 2.39 -10.63 11.54
N GLU A 62 1.19 -11.20 11.39
CA GLU A 62 -0.06 -10.41 11.44
C GLU A 62 -0.13 -9.58 12.72
N ASP A 63 0.51 -10.06 13.79
CA ASP A 63 0.62 -9.38 15.09
C ASP A 63 1.44 -8.07 15.03
N GLU A 64 2.24 -7.86 14.00
CA GLU A 64 3.03 -6.63 13.80
C GLU A 64 2.25 -5.55 13.03
N LEU A 65 1.09 -5.90 12.48
CA LEU A 65 0.25 -4.96 11.75
C LEU A 65 -0.85 -4.39 12.64
N CYS A 66 -0.85 -3.08 12.79
CA CYS A 66 -1.96 -2.36 13.41
C CYS A 66 -3.18 -2.39 12.50
N ALA A 67 -4.36 -2.54 13.08
CA ALA A 67 -5.60 -2.36 12.34
C ALA A 67 -5.66 -0.95 11.75
N TYR A 68 -5.93 -0.85 10.45
CA TYR A 68 -6.05 0.41 9.74
C TYR A 68 -7.50 0.67 9.33
N ASP A 69 -8.14 1.60 10.01
CA ASP A 69 -9.50 2.03 9.71
C ASP A 69 -9.49 3.05 8.56
N ILE A 70 -9.71 2.55 7.34
CA ILE A 70 -9.70 3.35 6.11
C ILE A 70 -10.82 4.41 6.12
N GLU A 71 -12.02 4.08 6.63
CA GLU A 71 -13.16 4.99 6.64
C GLU A 71 -12.93 6.15 7.62
N TRP A 72 -12.42 5.83 8.80
CA TRP A 72 -12.02 6.85 9.77
C TRP A 72 -10.93 7.75 9.21
N ALA A 73 -9.88 7.17 8.64
CA ALA A 73 -8.76 7.92 8.07
C ALA A 73 -9.22 8.85 6.94
N ALA A 74 -10.09 8.37 6.05
CA ALA A 74 -10.63 9.17 4.95
C ALA A 74 -11.48 10.35 5.46
N SER A 75 -12.32 10.12 6.47
CA SER A 75 -13.18 11.16 7.06
C SER A 75 -12.40 12.23 7.82
N HIS A 76 -11.24 11.89 8.39
CA HIS A 76 -10.38 12.79 9.17
C HIS A 76 -9.16 13.31 8.40
N GLN A 77 -8.99 12.94 7.13
CA GLN A 77 -7.83 13.28 6.34
C GLN A 77 -7.48 14.77 6.37
N LYS A 78 -8.48 15.63 6.19
CA LYS A 78 -8.27 17.08 6.15
C LYS A 78 -7.75 17.62 7.49
N ASP A 79 -8.31 17.16 8.58
CA ASP A 79 -7.93 17.62 9.93
C ASP A 79 -6.51 17.13 10.28
N ILE A 80 -6.20 15.89 9.93
CA ILE A 80 -4.87 15.31 10.12
C ILE A 80 -3.82 16.10 9.33
N LEU A 81 -4.07 16.38 8.06
CA LEU A 81 -3.15 17.15 7.21
C LEU A 81 -2.97 18.59 7.71
N THR A 82 -4.04 19.24 8.13
CA THR A 82 -3.97 20.60 8.68
C THR A 82 -3.13 20.62 9.95
N ARG A 83 -3.35 19.68 10.87
CA ARG A 83 -2.57 19.57 12.10
C ARG A 83 -1.10 19.30 11.82
N TRP A 84 -0.81 18.37 10.89
CA TRP A 84 0.55 18.09 10.46
C TRP A 84 1.26 19.33 9.91
N GLN A 85 0.61 20.06 9.01
CA GLN A 85 1.17 21.28 8.43
C GLN A 85 1.47 22.34 9.49
N THR A 86 0.59 22.53 10.47
CA THR A 86 0.80 23.45 11.58
C THR A 86 2.05 23.07 12.40
N LEU A 87 2.16 21.82 12.80
CA LEU A 87 3.31 21.31 13.54
C LEU A 87 4.62 21.48 12.77
N MET A 88 4.62 21.19 11.47
CA MET A 88 5.81 21.31 10.63
C MET A 88 6.22 22.77 10.37
N GLN A 89 5.31 23.73 10.53
CA GLN A 89 5.62 25.16 10.42
C GLN A 89 6.13 25.74 11.74
N GLU A 90 5.66 25.23 12.88
CA GLU A 90 6.13 25.66 14.20
C GLU A 90 7.56 25.19 14.49
N ASP A 91 7.98 24.03 13.94
CA ASP A 91 9.33 23.49 14.09
C ASP A 91 10.31 23.93 12.97
N ALA A 92 9.90 24.76 12.03
CA ALA A 92 10.80 25.27 11.01
C ALA A 92 11.74 26.33 11.61
N PRO A 93 13.08 26.14 11.49
CA PRO A 93 14.06 27.07 12.06
C PRO A 93 14.03 28.45 11.39
#